data_67a5a245dd250c430db3bafe93e048e4
#
_entry.id   67a5a245dd250c430db3bafe93e048e4
#
_cell.length_a   1.000
_cell.length_b   1.000
_cell.length_c   1.000
_cell.angle_alpha   90.00
_cell.angle_beta   90.00
_cell.angle_gamma   90.00
#
_symmetry.space_group_name_H-M   'P 1'
#
loop_
_entity.id
_entity.type
_entity.pdbx_description
1 polymer ?
#
loop_
_entity_poly.entity_id
_entity_poly.type
_entity_poly.pdbx_seq_one_letter_code
_entity_poly.pdbx_strand_id
1 'polypeptide(L)'
;MKNPKLKYNLWFCVGILCVLNTVVCLVLLAYNFASYNNIQRILLFIGACTVFLLKPIDRIMKDWKLSDEYDEFGMKKKQSRFDFTKDEQRQIDMNQTANMERIIGKSTLKSITKQGSKNPEKDLNELIGLAPVKDKVNEMVARMKFEKTDFKKKGSNNALSGRHMVFYGSPGTGKTTVARIITGFLYKYGYIKENKVIEVDGNFLKAGSLGDTTIKTKVLIRQAYGGVLFIDEAYSLGESEFGEQAIATLIKEMEDNRDKFIIILAGYTENMKELIKTNPGFASRIKEYISFPDYDETEMRQIFLYMAGQQNFAIDQDTYDVFDVRISKERPLMTFGNARTVRSILDEAIDLHALNYINKKIDASNKFKLMPCDIKPTPKEIF
;
A
#
# COMPACT_ATOMS: atom_id res chain seq x y z
N MET A 1 4.39 -51.36 -2.62
CA MET A 1 4.88 -50.29 -1.71
C MET A 1 4.52 -48.95 -2.32
N LYS A 2 3.47 -48.30 -1.81
CA LYS A 2 2.92 -47.05 -2.40
C LYS A 2 3.37 -45.76 -1.69
N ASN A 3 4.26 -45.82 -0.68
CA ASN A 3 4.71 -44.66 0.06
C ASN A 3 6.07 -44.18 -0.51
N PRO A 4 6.14 -42.97 -1.12
CA PRO A 4 7.35 -42.45 -1.74
C PRO A 4 8.47 -42.21 -0.72
N LYS A 5 8.14 -41.84 0.55
CA LYS A 5 9.12 -41.64 1.62
C LYS A 5 9.82 -42.96 2.02
N LEU A 6 9.07 -44.06 2.05
CA LEU A 6 9.63 -45.37 2.34
C LEU A 6 10.57 -45.85 1.20
N LYS A 7 10.23 -45.52 -0.06
CA LYS A 7 11.04 -45.78 -1.22
C LYS A 7 12.33 -44.97 -1.23
N TYR A 8 12.24 -43.69 -0.82
CA TYR A 8 13.38 -42.78 -0.68
C TYR A 8 14.37 -43.29 0.37
N ASN A 9 13.87 -43.60 1.57
CA ASN A 9 14.71 -44.13 2.66
C ASN A 9 15.38 -45.46 2.29
N LEU A 10 14.67 -46.32 1.58
CA LEU A 10 15.22 -47.60 1.10
C LEU A 10 16.35 -47.39 0.08
N TRP A 11 16.17 -46.46 -0.88
CA TRP A 11 17.20 -46.14 -1.89
C TRP A 11 18.39 -45.36 -1.30
N PHE A 12 18.15 -44.51 -0.31
CA PHE A 12 19.20 -43.85 0.44
C PHE A 12 20.06 -44.84 1.21
N CYS A 13 19.43 -45.82 1.88
CA CYS A 13 20.14 -46.92 2.53
C CYS A 13 20.91 -47.79 1.52
N VAL A 14 20.33 -48.09 0.37
CA VAL A 14 21.02 -48.83 -0.70
C VAL A 14 22.20 -48.04 -1.26
N GLY A 15 22.06 -46.70 -1.40
CA GLY A 15 23.15 -45.83 -1.83
C GLY A 15 24.33 -45.84 -0.85
N ILE A 16 24.04 -45.74 0.45
CA ILE A 16 25.05 -45.80 1.52
C ILE A 16 25.72 -47.20 1.53
N LEU A 17 24.97 -48.26 1.38
CA LEU A 17 25.51 -49.62 1.30
C LEU A 17 26.45 -49.79 0.09
N CYS A 18 26.10 -49.22 -1.07
CA CYS A 18 26.95 -49.25 -2.24
C CYS A 18 28.27 -48.49 -2.04
N VAL A 19 28.20 -47.28 -1.40
CA VAL A 19 29.41 -46.52 -1.08
C VAL A 19 30.29 -47.25 -0.06
N LEU A 20 29.72 -47.83 0.99
CA LEU A 20 30.42 -48.66 1.97
C LEU A 20 31.08 -49.87 1.32
N ASN A 21 30.37 -50.57 0.43
CA ASN A 21 30.92 -51.72 -0.31
C ASN A 21 32.08 -51.34 -1.24
N THR A 22 31.99 -50.13 -1.85
CA THR A 22 33.08 -49.62 -2.70
C THR A 22 34.34 -49.27 -1.88
N VAL A 23 34.12 -48.65 -0.70
CA VAL A 23 35.23 -48.33 0.24
C VAL A 23 35.89 -49.61 0.75
N VAL A 24 35.10 -50.64 1.10
CA VAL A 24 35.62 -51.95 1.55
C VAL A 24 36.40 -52.65 0.40
N CYS A 25 35.89 -52.61 -0.85
CA CYS A 25 36.62 -53.13 -1.98
C CYS A 25 37.94 -52.40 -2.23
N LEU A 26 37.96 -51.07 -2.11
CA LEU A 26 39.20 -50.29 -2.24
C LEU A 26 40.21 -50.60 -1.14
N VAL A 27 39.76 -50.80 0.09
CA VAL A 27 40.64 -51.17 1.23
C VAL A 27 41.19 -52.60 1.03
N LEU A 28 40.37 -53.53 0.57
CA LEU A 28 40.81 -54.92 0.25
C LEU A 28 41.79 -54.95 -0.92
N LEU A 29 41.58 -54.11 -1.94
CA LEU A 29 42.51 -53.94 -3.05
C LEU A 29 43.85 -53.33 -2.58
N ALA A 30 43.83 -52.34 -1.69
CA ALA A 30 45.00 -51.72 -1.11
C ALA A 30 45.80 -52.71 -0.24
N TYR A 31 45.13 -53.62 0.48
CA TYR A 31 45.79 -54.65 1.29
C TYR A 31 46.47 -55.74 0.46
N ASN A 32 45.97 -56.02 -0.74
CA ASN A 32 46.54 -57.00 -1.67
C ASN A 32 47.53 -56.40 -2.69
N PHE A 33 47.81 -55.09 -2.61
CA PHE A 33 48.62 -54.36 -3.59
C PHE A 33 50.10 -54.81 -3.66
N ALA A 34 50.61 -55.49 -2.62
CA ALA A 34 52.00 -56.04 -2.62
C ALA A 34 52.19 -57.26 -3.53
N SER A 35 51.14 -57.81 -4.16
CA SER A 35 51.19 -59.09 -4.87
C SER A 35 50.79 -59.05 -6.34
N TYR A 36 50.48 -57.87 -6.93
CA TYR A 36 49.83 -57.83 -8.26
C TYR A 36 50.51 -56.93 -9.30
N ASN A 37 50.99 -57.57 -10.40
CA ASN A 37 51.50 -56.93 -11.64
C ASN A 37 50.39 -56.65 -12.67
N ASN A 38 49.15 -56.33 -12.28
CA ASN A 38 48.02 -56.20 -13.23
C ASN A 38 47.25 -54.88 -13.05
N ILE A 39 47.87 -53.76 -13.35
CA ILE A 39 47.27 -52.43 -13.36
C ILE A 39 46.03 -52.36 -14.25
N GLN A 40 46.00 -53.08 -15.37
CA GLN A 40 44.83 -53.09 -16.29
C GLN A 40 43.57 -53.73 -15.69
N ARG A 41 43.70 -54.77 -14.86
CA ARG A 41 42.55 -55.40 -14.19
C ARG A 41 41.96 -54.49 -13.12
N ILE A 42 42.80 -53.70 -12.43
CA ILE A 42 42.40 -52.71 -11.42
C ILE A 42 41.62 -51.57 -12.08
N LEU A 43 42.10 -51.07 -13.23
CA LEU A 43 41.41 -50.01 -13.99
C LEU A 43 40.05 -50.46 -14.54
N LEU A 44 39.96 -51.72 -15.03
CA LEU A 44 38.68 -52.27 -15.47
C LEU A 44 37.67 -52.45 -14.33
N PHE A 45 38.15 -52.83 -13.13
CA PHE A 45 37.32 -53.00 -11.94
C PHE A 45 36.80 -51.63 -11.42
N ILE A 46 37.68 -50.62 -11.40
CA ILE A 46 37.29 -49.24 -11.05
C ILE A 46 36.27 -48.69 -12.07
N GLY A 47 36.47 -48.92 -13.36
CA GLY A 47 35.53 -48.54 -14.43
C GLY A 47 34.16 -49.22 -14.30
N ALA A 48 34.14 -50.52 -13.99
CA ALA A 48 32.88 -51.26 -13.75
C ALA A 48 32.14 -50.74 -12.49
N CYS A 49 32.87 -50.47 -11.41
CA CYS A 49 32.29 -49.90 -10.18
C CYS A 49 31.73 -48.49 -10.39
N THR A 50 32.37 -47.63 -11.18
CA THR A 50 31.87 -46.27 -11.47
C THR A 50 30.60 -46.31 -12.31
N VAL A 51 30.48 -47.20 -13.29
CA VAL A 51 29.24 -47.37 -14.09
C VAL A 51 28.07 -47.87 -13.23
N PHE A 52 28.36 -48.77 -12.27
CA PHE A 52 27.34 -49.25 -11.33
C PHE A 52 26.90 -48.19 -10.31
N LEU A 53 27.77 -47.25 -9.96
CA LEU A 53 27.45 -46.13 -9.05
C LEU A 53 26.71 -44.97 -9.74
N LEU A 54 27.00 -44.69 -11.01
CA LEU A 54 26.37 -43.62 -11.76
C LEU A 54 24.86 -43.83 -11.97
N LYS A 55 24.44 -45.08 -12.25
CA LYS A 55 23.00 -45.39 -12.42
C LYS A 55 22.13 -45.15 -11.18
N PRO A 56 22.50 -45.60 -9.96
CA PRO A 56 21.72 -45.28 -8.76
C PRO A 56 21.80 -43.82 -8.39
N ILE A 57 22.93 -43.12 -8.62
CA ILE A 57 23.06 -41.65 -8.37
C ILE A 57 22.11 -40.88 -9.29
N ASP A 58 22.03 -41.16 -10.58
CA ASP A 58 21.11 -40.50 -11.50
C ASP A 58 19.64 -40.74 -11.09
N ARG A 59 19.34 -41.93 -10.57
CA ARG A 59 18.01 -42.29 -10.07
C ARG A 59 17.69 -41.58 -8.74
N ILE A 60 18.65 -41.45 -7.83
CA ILE A 60 18.54 -40.69 -6.58
C ILE A 60 18.34 -39.20 -6.89
N MET A 61 19.05 -38.65 -7.87
CA MET A 61 18.91 -37.26 -8.31
C MET A 61 17.54 -36.99 -8.97
N LYS A 62 17.02 -37.96 -9.74
CA LYS A 62 15.65 -37.87 -10.29
C LYS A 62 14.59 -37.99 -9.21
N ASP A 63 14.76 -38.86 -8.23
CA ASP A 63 13.85 -38.99 -7.09
C ASP A 63 13.96 -37.81 -6.13
N TRP A 64 15.13 -37.12 -6.03
CA TRP A 64 15.31 -35.87 -5.29
C TRP A 64 14.60 -34.71 -5.97
N LYS A 65 14.65 -34.57 -7.27
CA LYS A 65 13.81 -33.61 -8.03
C LYS A 65 12.32 -33.88 -7.83
N LEU A 66 11.92 -35.16 -7.73
CA LEU A 66 10.53 -35.52 -7.44
C LEU A 66 10.13 -35.26 -5.99
N SER A 67 11.08 -35.26 -5.02
CA SER A 67 10.78 -34.92 -3.59
C SER A 67 10.51 -33.43 -3.37
N ASP A 68 11.00 -32.55 -4.25
CA ASP A 68 10.61 -31.16 -4.26
C ASP A 68 9.15 -30.95 -4.70
N GLU A 69 8.55 -31.92 -5.38
CA GLU A 69 7.15 -31.89 -5.81
C GLU A 69 6.16 -32.46 -4.79
N TYR A 70 6.63 -33.14 -3.71
CA TYR A 70 5.77 -33.81 -2.72
C TYR A 70 5.99 -33.26 -1.32
N ASP A 71 4.90 -33.09 -0.53
CA ASP A 71 4.94 -32.66 0.87
C ASP A 71 5.35 -33.81 1.84
N GLU A 72 5.43 -33.46 3.12
CA GLU A 72 5.81 -34.41 4.18
C GLU A 72 4.88 -35.63 4.29
N PHE A 73 3.67 -35.56 3.74
CA PHE A 73 2.68 -36.63 3.76
C PHE A 73 2.66 -37.43 2.45
N GLY A 74 3.62 -37.17 1.51
CA GLY A 74 3.70 -37.85 0.22
C GLY A 74 2.59 -37.48 -0.75
N MET A 75 1.91 -36.36 -0.51
CA MET A 75 1.03 -35.73 -1.49
C MET A 75 1.87 -34.81 -2.37
N LYS A 76 1.60 -34.81 -3.67
CA LYS A 76 2.23 -33.87 -4.58
C LYS A 76 2.07 -32.48 -3.96
N LYS A 77 3.18 -31.84 -3.57
CA LYS A 77 3.13 -30.44 -3.15
C LYS A 77 2.29 -29.78 -4.22
N LYS A 78 1.04 -29.36 -3.87
CA LYS A 78 0.26 -28.55 -4.79
C LYS A 78 1.24 -27.46 -5.18
N GLN A 79 1.72 -27.50 -6.43
CA GLN A 79 2.32 -26.35 -7.06
C GLN A 79 1.53 -25.17 -6.53
N SER A 80 2.20 -24.19 -5.92
CA SER A 80 1.55 -23.13 -5.17
C SER A 80 0.30 -22.80 -5.96
N ARG A 81 -0.86 -22.71 -5.36
CA ARG A 81 -2.19 -22.61 -5.98
C ARG A 81 -2.29 -21.54 -7.09
N PHE A 82 -1.18 -21.08 -7.62
CA PHE A 82 -0.96 -19.87 -8.41
C PHE A 82 0.06 -19.97 -9.56
N ASP A 83 0.52 -21.14 -9.94
CA ASP A 83 1.13 -21.29 -11.28
C ASP A 83 0.02 -21.52 -12.31
N PHE A 84 -0.89 -20.56 -12.38
CA PHE A 84 -1.80 -20.45 -13.51
C PHE A 84 -0.99 -20.11 -14.77
N THR A 85 -1.34 -20.72 -15.89
CA THR A 85 -0.87 -20.25 -17.18
C THR A 85 -1.26 -18.77 -17.33
N LYS A 86 -0.51 -18.02 -18.14
CA LYS A 86 -0.83 -16.60 -18.39
C LYS A 86 -2.29 -16.37 -18.80
N ASP A 87 -2.91 -17.34 -19.43
CA ASP A 87 -4.30 -17.27 -19.90
C ASP A 87 -5.30 -17.59 -18.78
N GLU A 88 -5.00 -18.55 -17.90
CA GLU A 88 -5.81 -18.77 -16.69
C GLU A 88 -5.74 -17.59 -15.73
N GLN A 89 -4.54 -16.98 -15.56
CA GLN A 89 -4.40 -15.78 -14.76
C GLN A 89 -5.22 -14.61 -15.34
N ARG A 90 -5.19 -14.41 -16.67
CA ARG A 90 -6.02 -13.41 -17.35
C ARG A 90 -7.52 -13.66 -17.17
N GLN A 91 -7.97 -14.91 -17.23
CA GLN A 91 -9.37 -15.25 -16.99
C GLN A 91 -9.79 -15.00 -15.53
N ILE A 92 -8.93 -15.32 -14.56
CA ILE A 92 -9.17 -15.02 -13.15
C ILE A 92 -9.27 -13.52 -12.95
N ASP A 93 -8.34 -12.74 -13.52
CA ASP A 93 -8.33 -11.28 -13.42
C ASP A 93 -9.58 -10.65 -14.09
N MET A 94 -10.01 -11.16 -15.25
CA MET A 94 -11.24 -10.72 -15.90
C MET A 94 -12.50 -11.06 -15.08
N ASN A 95 -12.58 -12.26 -14.50
CA ASN A 95 -13.69 -12.64 -13.65
C ASN A 95 -13.73 -11.83 -12.33
N GLN A 96 -12.57 -11.51 -11.77
CA GLN A 96 -12.47 -10.64 -10.59
C GLN A 96 -12.92 -9.22 -10.93
N THR A 97 -12.47 -8.67 -12.05
CA THR A 97 -12.86 -7.33 -12.51
C THR A 97 -14.38 -7.25 -12.78
N ALA A 98 -14.93 -8.23 -13.48
CA ALA A 98 -16.39 -8.30 -13.73
C ALA A 98 -17.20 -8.40 -12.41
N ASN A 99 -16.70 -9.14 -11.44
CA ASN A 99 -17.35 -9.26 -10.13
C ASN A 99 -17.26 -7.95 -9.33
N MET A 100 -16.12 -7.23 -9.41
CA MET A 100 -15.94 -5.90 -8.80
C MET A 100 -16.89 -4.87 -9.43
N GLU A 101 -17.00 -4.85 -10.78
CA GLU A 101 -17.90 -3.97 -11.49
C GLU A 101 -19.38 -4.26 -11.15
N ARG A 102 -19.73 -5.51 -10.90
CA ARG A 102 -21.10 -5.89 -10.47
C ARG A 102 -21.44 -5.44 -9.05
N ILE A 103 -20.47 -5.50 -8.12
CA ILE A 103 -20.69 -5.19 -6.69
C ILE A 103 -20.64 -3.69 -6.43
N ILE A 104 -19.71 -2.97 -7.04
CA ILE A 104 -19.44 -1.54 -6.74
C ILE A 104 -19.96 -0.64 -7.87
N GLY A 105 -20.06 -1.14 -9.09
CA GLY A 105 -20.38 -0.36 -10.29
C GLY A 105 -19.14 0.24 -10.96
N LYS A 106 -19.08 0.14 -12.29
CA LYS A 106 -17.93 0.59 -13.09
C LYS A 106 -17.65 2.09 -12.96
N SER A 107 -18.71 2.92 -12.95
CA SER A 107 -18.60 4.37 -12.76
C SER A 107 -18.02 4.73 -11.39
N THR A 108 -18.48 4.06 -10.34
CA THR A 108 -18.01 4.24 -8.96
C THR A 108 -16.56 3.80 -8.82
N LEU A 109 -16.16 2.64 -9.36
CA LEU A 109 -14.76 2.20 -9.36
C LEU A 109 -13.84 3.22 -10.01
N LYS A 110 -14.27 3.81 -11.15
CA LYS A 110 -13.51 4.87 -11.82
C LYS A 110 -13.43 6.13 -10.96
N SER A 111 -14.50 6.52 -10.27
CA SER A 111 -14.52 7.73 -9.43
C SER A 111 -13.65 7.62 -8.18
N ILE A 112 -13.60 6.46 -7.53
CA ILE A 112 -12.78 6.21 -6.34
C ILE A 112 -11.31 5.90 -6.65
N THR A 113 -11.00 5.50 -7.90
CA THR A 113 -9.61 5.23 -8.31
C THR A 113 -8.93 6.52 -8.73
N LYS A 114 -7.93 6.94 -7.99
CA LYS A 114 -7.13 8.15 -8.26
C LYS A 114 -5.68 7.75 -8.53
N GLN A 115 -4.96 8.66 -9.17
CA GLN A 115 -3.53 8.50 -9.37
C GLN A 115 -2.76 9.17 -8.24
N GLY A 116 -1.71 8.53 -7.74
CA GLY A 116 -0.74 9.15 -6.84
C GLY A 116 0.08 10.23 -7.57
N SER A 117 0.80 11.06 -6.82
CA SER A 117 1.63 12.10 -7.40
C SER A 117 2.62 11.53 -8.41
N LYS A 118 2.81 12.26 -9.54
CA LYS A 118 3.83 11.95 -10.55
C LYS A 118 5.19 12.51 -10.17
N ASN A 119 5.20 13.64 -9.45
CA ASN A 119 6.40 14.35 -9.01
C ASN A 119 6.34 14.59 -7.50
N PRO A 120 6.40 13.53 -6.66
CA PRO A 120 6.08 13.63 -5.24
C PRO A 120 7.03 14.55 -4.46
N GLU A 121 8.30 14.72 -4.88
CA GLU A 121 9.23 15.68 -4.27
C GLU A 121 8.77 17.13 -4.49
N LYS A 122 8.40 17.46 -5.73
CA LYS A 122 7.92 18.78 -6.08
C LYS A 122 6.63 19.07 -5.32
N ASP A 123 5.66 18.17 -5.42
CA ASP A 123 4.34 18.34 -4.80
C ASP A 123 4.44 18.46 -3.27
N LEU A 124 5.36 17.71 -2.63
CA LEU A 124 5.61 17.82 -1.19
C LEU A 124 6.19 19.19 -0.81
N ASN A 125 7.13 19.70 -1.60
CA ASN A 125 7.76 21.00 -1.33
C ASN A 125 6.80 22.16 -1.57
N GLU A 126 5.90 22.05 -2.54
CA GLU A 126 4.89 23.05 -2.88
C GLU A 126 3.69 23.07 -1.90
N LEU A 127 3.56 22.08 -1.01
CA LEU A 127 2.55 22.16 0.06
C LEU A 127 2.82 23.39 0.91
N ILE A 128 1.76 24.15 1.16
CA ILE A 128 1.81 25.27 2.09
C ILE A 128 1.79 24.73 3.50
N GLY A 129 2.66 25.24 4.37
CA GLY A 129 2.75 24.83 5.76
C GLY A 129 3.09 23.36 5.96
N LEU A 130 2.43 22.74 6.96
CA LEU A 130 2.54 21.34 7.31
C LEU A 130 3.98 20.85 7.55
N ALA A 131 4.84 21.67 8.18
CA ALA A 131 6.24 21.32 8.43
C ALA A 131 6.39 19.96 9.12
N PRO A 132 5.65 19.60 10.20
CA PRO A 132 5.79 18.29 10.83
C PRO A 132 5.42 17.11 9.92
N VAL A 133 4.46 17.31 9.00
CA VAL A 133 4.07 16.30 8.01
C VAL A 133 5.17 16.12 6.97
N LYS A 134 5.74 17.23 6.46
CA LYS A 134 6.87 17.21 5.52
C LYS A 134 8.07 16.50 6.12
N ASP A 135 8.42 16.79 7.36
CA ASP A 135 9.54 16.16 8.07
C ASP A 135 9.31 14.65 8.20
N LYS A 136 8.10 14.23 8.58
CA LYS A 136 7.75 12.81 8.69
C LYS A 136 7.80 12.09 7.35
N VAL A 137 7.30 12.71 6.28
CA VAL A 137 7.38 12.15 4.92
C VAL A 137 8.85 12.07 4.46
N ASN A 138 9.67 13.09 4.73
CA ASN A 138 11.09 13.08 4.40
C ASN A 138 11.85 11.98 5.14
N GLU A 139 11.55 11.74 6.42
CA GLU A 139 12.09 10.60 7.19
C GLU A 139 11.74 9.27 6.54
N MET A 140 10.47 9.08 6.15
CA MET A 140 10.01 7.89 5.44
C MET A 140 10.75 7.71 4.10
N VAL A 141 10.91 8.78 3.34
CA VAL A 141 11.62 8.77 2.04
C VAL A 141 13.10 8.44 2.23
N ALA A 142 13.75 8.99 3.25
CA ALA A 142 15.15 8.67 3.57
C ALA A 142 15.32 7.17 3.88
N ARG A 143 14.41 6.60 4.67
CA ARG A 143 14.36 5.16 4.95
C ARG A 143 14.16 4.34 3.67
N MET A 144 13.23 4.74 2.80
CA MET A 144 12.99 4.07 1.51
C MET A 144 14.22 4.10 0.60
N LYS A 145 14.95 5.23 0.55
CA LYS A 145 16.20 5.35 -0.20
C LYS A 145 17.28 4.42 0.34
N PHE A 146 17.45 4.39 1.65
CA PHE A 146 18.42 3.52 2.31
C PHE A 146 18.13 2.03 2.03
N GLU A 147 16.88 1.61 2.24
CA GLU A 147 16.47 0.23 1.99
C GLU A 147 16.67 -0.18 0.52
N LYS A 148 16.36 0.71 -0.43
CA LYS A 148 16.53 0.43 -1.87
C LYS A 148 18.00 0.22 -2.25
N THR A 149 18.94 0.91 -1.61
CA THR A 149 20.38 0.78 -1.89
C THR A 149 20.98 -0.49 -1.31
N ASP A 150 20.61 -0.85 -0.07
CA ASP A 150 21.25 -1.93 0.67
C ASP A 150 20.57 -3.29 0.49
N PHE A 151 19.24 -3.33 0.38
CA PHE A 151 18.50 -4.58 0.26
C PHE A 151 18.49 -5.18 -1.15
N LYS A 152 18.66 -4.39 -2.22
CA LYS A 152 18.91 -4.94 -3.58
C LYS A 152 20.15 -5.83 -3.62
N LYS A 153 21.15 -5.56 -2.78
CA LYS A 153 22.36 -6.38 -2.66
C LYS A 153 22.16 -7.68 -1.89
N LYS A 154 21.10 -7.81 -1.09
CA LYS A 154 20.87 -8.97 -0.20
C LYS A 154 19.70 -9.88 -0.63
N GLY A 155 19.05 -9.63 -1.78
CA GLY A 155 17.97 -10.50 -2.28
C GLY A 155 16.70 -10.56 -1.41
N SER A 156 16.53 -9.63 -0.48
CA SER A 156 15.37 -9.60 0.41
C SER A 156 14.19 -8.89 -0.25
N ASN A 157 13.13 -9.65 -0.53
CA ASN A 157 11.88 -9.15 -1.13
C ASN A 157 10.88 -8.56 -0.11
N ASN A 158 11.29 -8.28 1.15
CA ASN A 158 10.37 -7.90 2.24
C ASN A 158 10.09 -6.38 2.35
N ALA A 159 10.20 -5.64 1.25
CA ALA A 159 10.06 -4.16 1.27
C ALA A 159 8.65 -3.66 1.67
N LEU A 160 7.58 -4.42 1.38
CA LEU A 160 6.18 -4.00 1.59
C LEU A 160 5.61 -4.32 2.98
N SER A 161 6.25 -5.22 3.72
CA SER A 161 5.68 -5.78 4.93
C SER A 161 5.30 -4.73 5.97
N GLY A 162 4.00 -4.46 6.10
CA GLY A 162 3.42 -3.75 7.25
C GLY A 162 3.64 -2.24 7.27
N ARG A 163 3.57 -1.54 6.13
CA ARG A 163 3.67 -0.06 6.04
C ARG A 163 2.31 0.64 6.03
N HIS A 164 1.35 0.10 6.78
CA HIS A 164 0.05 0.76 6.94
C HIS A 164 0.20 2.00 7.82
N MET A 165 -0.63 3.02 7.57
CA MET A 165 -0.50 4.35 8.16
C MET A 165 -1.82 4.84 8.73
N VAL A 166 -1.73 5.73 9.72
CA VAL A 166 -2.84 6.53 10.24
C VAL A 166 -2.53 8.00 10.07
N PHE A 167 -3.46 8.74 9.46
CA PHE A 167 -3.46 10.18 9.35
C PHE A 167 -4.55 10.76 10.26
N TYR A 168 -4.18 11.64 11.17
CA TYR A 168 -5.14 12.23 12.09
C TYR A 168 -4.96 13.74 12.18
N GLY A 169 -6.07 14.44 12.27
CA GLY A 169 -6.11 15.92 12.33
C GLY A 169 -7.45 16.45 11.85
N SER A 170 -7.63 17.76 11.98
CA SER A 170 -8.85 18.47 11.61
C SER A 170 -9.18 18.37 10.11
N PRO A 171 -10.44 18.63 9.71
CA PRO A 171 -10.82 18.63 8.30
C PRO A 171 -10.06 19.71 7.52
N GLY A 172 -9.85 19.45 6.22
CA GLY A 172 -9.21 20.43 5.33
C GLY A 172 -7.71 20.66 5.55
N THR A 173 -7.02 19.83 6.35
CA THR A 173 -5.57 19.93 6.60
C THR A 173 -4.71 19.19 5.55
N GLY A 174 -5.28 18.71 4.46
CA GLY A 174 -4.52 18.13 3.34
C GLY A 174 -4.23 16.64 3.43
N LYS A 175 -4.88 15.86 4.30
CA LYS A 175 -4.65 14.41 4.47
C LYS A 175 -4.71 13.64 3.15
N THR A 176 -5.74 13.83 2.35
CA THR A 176 -5.91 13.16 1.05
C THR A 176 -4.83 13.55 0.04
N THR A 177 -4.43 14.83 0.04
CA THR A 177 -3.34 15.33 -0.83
C THR A 177 -2.01 14.65 -0.48
N VAL A 178 -1.68 14.60 0.80
CA VAL A 178 -0.45 13.94 1.29
C VAL A 178 -0.49 12.43 1.03
N ALA A 179 -1.66 11.77 1.14
CA ALA A 179 -1.79 10.36 0.80
C ALA A 179 -1.42 10.09 -0.67
N ARG A 180 -1.84 10.96 -1.61
CA ARG A 180 -1.44 10.86 -3.02
C ARG A 180 0.06 11.12 -3.23
N ILE A 181 0.64 12.05 -2.48
CA ILE A 181 2.09 12.33 -2.53
C ILE A 181 2.89 11.12 -2.02
N ILE A 182 2.52 10.56 -0.87
CA ILE A 182 3.16 9.35 -0.32
C ILE A 182 3.01 8.16 -1.28
N THR A 183 1.85 7.99 -1.92
CA THR A 183 1.66 6.96 -2.95
C THR A 183 2.64 7.13 -4.10
N GLY A 184 2.87 8.36 -4.55
CA GLY A 184 3.90 8.67 -5.55
C GLY A 184 5.31 8.25 -5.10
N PHE A 185 5.69 8.52 -3.85
CA PHE A 185 6.96 8.07 -3.29
C PHE A 185 7.05 6.54 -3.20
N LEU A 186 6.02 5.88 -2.70
CA LEU A 186 5.96 4.42 -2.61
C LEU A 186 6.16 3.77 -3.98
N TYR A 187 5.51 4.31 -5.02
CA TYR A 187 5.68 3.86 -6.39
C TYR A 187 7.10 4.14 -6.93
N LYS A 188 7.62 5.35 -6.75
CA LYS A 188 8.95 5.76 -7.20
C LYS A 188 10.07 4.89 -6.61
N TYR A 189 9.93 4.49 -5.36
CA TYR A 189 10.91 3.63 -4.69
C TYR A 189 10.63 2.13 -4.83
N GLY A 190 9.54 1.74 -5.51
CA GLY A 190 9.21 0.35 -5.85
C GLY A 190 8.59 -0.44 -4.69
N TYR A 191 7.97 0.26 -3.73
CA TYR A 191 7.19 -0.36 -2.65
C TYR A 191 5.79 -0.78 -3.09
N ILE A 192 5.24 -0.14 -4.12
CA ILE A 192 4.00 -0.53 -4.78
C ILE A 192 4.24 -0.66 -6.28
N LYS A 193 3.41 -1.45 -6.96
CA LYS A 193 3.56 -1.77 -8.39
C LYS A 193 2.86 -0.77 -9.29
N GLU A 194 1.82 -0.11 -8.78
CA GLU A 194 0.98 0.82 -9.52
C GLU A 194 0.85 2.13 -8.75
N ASN A 195 0.99 3.26 -9.45
CA ASN A 195 0.82 4.58 -8.85
C ASN A 195 -0.67 4.91 -8.74
N LYS A 196 -1.40 4.15 -7.92
CA LYS A 196 -2.84 4.30 -7.72
C LYS A 196 -3.24 4.36 -6.26
N VAL A 197 -4.27 5.13 -5.99
CA VAL A 197 -4.96 5.23 -4.69
C VAL A 197 -6.42 4.92 -4.90
N ILE A 198 -6.98 4.01 -4.12
CA ILE A 198 -8.42 3.82 -4.01
C ILE A 198 -8.89 4.67 -2.84
N GLU A 199 -9.64 5.72 -3.12
CA GLU A 199 -10.12 6.68 -2.12
C GLU A 199 -11.59 6.43 -1.81
N VAL A 200 -11.86 6.07 -0.56
CA VAL A 200 -13.21 5.80 -0.07
C VAL A 200 -13.42 6.42 1.32
N ASP A 201 -14.66 6.66 1.66
CA ASP A 201 -15.11 6.99 3.01
C ASP A 201 -15.34 5.69 3.80
N GLY A 202 -15.17 5.74 5.14
CA GLY A 202 -15.39 4.58 5.99
C GLY A 202 -16.79 3.97 5.85
N ASN A 203 -17.82 4.81 5.70
CA ASN A 203 -19.20 4.33 5.47
C ASN A 203 -19.35 3.59 4.13
N PHE A 204 -18.53 3.91 3.15
CA PHE A 204 -18.58 3.24 1.85
C PHE A 204 -18.24 1.75 1.94
N LEU A 205 -17.51 1.30 2.97
CA LEU A 205 -17.19 -0.12 3.16
C LEU A 205 -18.40 -0.91 3.64
N LYS A 206 -19.36 -0.27 4.29
CA LYS A 206 -20.56 -0.89 4.84
C LYS A 206 -21.53 -1.29 3.72
N ALA A 207 -22.33 -2.33 3.95
CA ALA A 207 -23.39 -2.79 3.04
C ALA A 207 -24.63 -3.21 3.83
N GLY A 208 -25.66 -3.70 3.16
CA GLY A 208 -26.95 -4.02 3.76
C GLY A 208 -26.96 -5.31 4.62
N SER A 209 -25.89 -6.10 4.59
CA SER A 209 -25.69 -7.28 5.45
C SER A 209 -24.23 -7.42 5.83
N LEU A 210 -23.94 -8.21 6.88
CA LEU A 210 -22.56 -8.52 7.32
C LEU A 210 -21.79 -9.26 6.22
N GLY A 211 -22.45 -10.19 5.53
CA GLY A 211 -21.88 -10.93 4.41
C GLY A 211 -21.51 -10.02 3.24
N ASP A 212 -22.42 -9.13 2.84
CA ASP A 212 -22.19 -8.17 1.77
C ASP A 212 -21.08 -7.17 2.15
N THR A 213 -21.04 -6.73 3.40
CA THR A 213 -19.97 -5.86 3.94
C THR A 213 -18.62 -6.54 3.78
N THR A 214 -18.50 -7.82 4.15
CA THR A 214 -17.27 -8.59 4.00
C THR A 214 -16.86 -8.67 2.53
N ILE A 215 -17.79 -8.96 1.62
CA ILE A 215 -17.54 -9.10 0.20
C ILE A 215 -17.10 -7.75 -0.39
N LYS A 216 -17.83 -6.69 -0.11
CA LYS A 216 -17.54 -5.33 -0.59
C LYS A 216 -16.18 -4.84 -0.12
N THR A 217 -15.86 -5.03 1.16
CA THR A 217 -14.56 -4.68 1.74
C THR A 217 -13.43 -5.43 1.04
N LYS A 218 -13.56 -6.75 0.83
CA LYS A 218 -12.57 -7.55 0.10
C LYS A 218 -12.40 -7.09 -1.34
N VAL A 219 -13.48 -6.72 -2.02
CA VAL A 219 -13.42 -6.20 -3.39
C VAL A 219 -12.63 -4.91 -3.45
N LEU A 220 -12.87 -3.97 -2.52
CA LEU A 220 -12.12 -2.71 -2.43
C LEU A 220 -10.64 -2.94 -2.15
N ILE A 221 -10.30 -3.85 -1.24
CA ILE A 221 -8.91 -4.22 -0.95
C ILE A 221 -8.23 -4.80 -2.19
N ARG A 222 -8.90 -5.69 -2.92
CA ARG A 222 -8.35 -6.26 -4.17
C ARG A 222 -8.14 -5.21 -5.25
N GLN A 223 -9.04 -4.22 -5.35
CA GLN A 223 -8.86 -3.08 -6.24
C GLN A 223 -7.62 -2.26 -5.88
N ALA A 224 -7.26 -2.20 -4.59
CA ALA A 224 -6.07 -1.52 -4.11
C ALA A 224 -4.76 -2.35 -4.25
N TYR A 225 -4.83 -3.62 -4.66
CA TYR A 225 -3.63 -4.42 -4.84
C TYR A 225 -2.65 -3.75 -5.81
N GLY A 226 -1.40 -3.77 -5.44
CA GLY A 226 -0.34 -3.06 -6.15
C GLY A 226 -0.27 -1.56 -5.87
N GLY A 227 -1.19 -0.99 -5.08
CA GLY A 227 -1.31 0.42 -4.76
C GLY A 227 -1.68 0.68 -3.30
N VAL A 228 -2.45 1.74 -3.06
CA VAL A 228 -2.86 2.21 -1.74
C VAL A 228 -4.39 2.21 -1.63
N LEU A 229 -4.91 1.79 -0.48
CA LEU A 229 -6.31 2.00 -0.06
C LEU A 229 -6.32 3.13 0.97
N PHE A 230 -6.91 4.26 0.60
CA PHE A 230 -7.12 5.40 1.50
C PHE A 230 -8.56 5.39 1.97
N ILE A 231 -8.76 5.33 3.29
CA ILE A 231 -10.07 5.33 3.93
C ILE A 231 -10.18 6.62 4.75
N ASP A 232 -10.96 7.58 4.23
CA ASP A 232 -11.26 8.80 4.98
C ASP A 232 -12.38 8.54 6.00
N GLU A 233 -12.44 9.33 7.06
CA GLU A 233 -13.38 9.17 8.17
C GLU A 233 -13.46 7.72 8.67
N ALA A 234 -12.29 7.04 8.75
CA ALA A 234 -12.21 5.62 9.08
C ALA A 234 -12.83 5.28 10.45
N TYR A 235 -12.93 6.25 11.36
CA TYR A 235 -13.58 6.09 12.65
C TYR A 235 -15.07 5.70 12.54
N SER A 236 -15.74 6.09 11.44
CA SER A 236 -17.14 5.71 11.19
C SER A 236 -17.34 4.19 11.12
N LEU A 237 -16.27 3.41 10.89
CA LEU A 237 -16.31 1.95 10.95
C LEU A 237 -16.57 1.43 12.37
N GLY A 238 -16.21 2.17 13.44
CA GLY A 238 -16.47 1.78 14.82
C GLY A 238 -17.91 2.03 15.29
N GLU A 239 -18.76 2.67 14.48
CA GLU A 239 -20.09 3.13 14.88
C GLU A 239 -21.22 2.10 14.68
N SER A 240 -20.95 0.95 14.06
CA SER A 240 -21.98 -0.04 13.75
C SER A 240 -21.39 -1.45 13.59
N GLU A 241 -22.23 -2.46 13.78
CA GLU A 241 -21.89 -3.87 13.57
C GLU A 241 -21.37 -4.15 12.14
N PHE A 242 -21.92 -3.49 11.13
CA PHE A 242 -21.44 -3.58 9.75
C PHE A 242 -20.00 -3.01 9.63
N GLY A 243 -19.73 -1.91 10.32
CA GLY A 243 -18.40 -1.33 10.34
C GLY A 243 -17.40 -2.20 11.11
N GLU A 244 -17.77 -2.79 12.22
CA GLU A 244 -16.93 -3.77 12.93
C GLU A 244 -16.60 -4.99 12.06
N GLN A 245 -17.55 -5.46 11.26
CA GLN A 245 -17.31 -6.53 10.28
C GLN A 245 -16.32 -6.10 9.20
N ALA A 246 -16.40 -4.84 8.73
CA ALA A 246 -15.41 -4.29 7.80
C ALA A 246 -14.02 -4.20 8.45
N ILE A 247 -13.91 -3.74 9.71
CA ILE A 247 -12.68 -3.71 10.49
C ILE A 247 -12.05 -5.09 10.59
N ALA A 248 -12.82 -6.10 11.00
CA ALA A 248 -12.34 -7.47 11.10
C ALA A 248 -11.79 -7.99 9.77
N THR A 249 -12.49 -7.66 8.67
CA THR A 249 -12.06 -8.01 7.31
C THR A 249 -10.78 -7.29 6.92
N LEU A 250 -10.66 -5.98 7.19
CA LEU A 250 -9.46 -5.18 6.94
C LEU A 250 -8.25 -5.75 7.68
N ILE A 251 -8.37 -5.99 8.99
CA ILE A 251 -7.29 -6.53 9.83
C ILE A 251 -6.81 -7.88 9.32
N LYS A 252 -7.73 -8.77 8.93
CA LYS A 252 -7.40 -10.07 8.36
C LYS A 252 -6.64 -9.93 7.04
N GLU A 253 -7.14 -9.10 6.12
CA GLU A 253 -6.51 -8.90 4.82
C GLU A 253 -5.16 -8.18 4.94
N MET A 254 -4.97 -7.29 5.92
CA MET A 254 -3.67 -6.66 6.22
C MET A 254 -2.60 -7.70 6.63
N GLU A 255 -3.00 -8.80 7.26
CA GLU A 255 -2.08 -9.90 7.61
C GLU A 255 -1.86 -10.84 6.44
N ASP A 256 -2.95 -11.36 5.86
CA ASP A 256 -2.90 -12.40 4.82
C ASP A 256 -2.28 -11.89 3.51
N ASN A 257 -2.39 -10.59 3.23
CA ASN A 257 -1.97 -9.93 1.99
C ASN A 257 -1.06 -8.71 2.21
N ARG A 258 -0.28 -8.72 3.29
CA ARG A 258 0.56 -7.62 3.76
C ARG A 258 1.57 -7.06 2.75
N ASP A 259 1.87 -7.84 1.70
CA ASP A 259 2.82 -7.51 0.63
C ASP A 259 2.13 -7.02 -0.65
N LYS A 260 0.78 -6.96 -0.68
CA LYS A 260 0.03 -6.65 -1.89
C LYS A 260 -0.51 -5.24 -1.94
N PHE A 261 -0.73 -4.60 -0.80
CA PHE A 261 -1.31 -3.26 -0.73
C PHE A 261 -0.93 -2.55 0.58
N ILE A 262 -1.13 -1.24 0.60
CA ILE A 262 -0.95 -0.40 1.79
C ILE A 262 -2.29 0.24 2.14
N ILE A 263 -2.64 0.29 3.43
CA ILE A 263 -3.81 1.03 3.93
C ILE A 263 -3.33 2.33 4.57
N ILE A 264 -4.04 3.42 4.28
CA ILE A 264 -3.97 4.70 5.00
C ILE A 264 -5.36 4.95 5.57
N LEU A 265 -5.48 4.92 6.90
CA LEU A 265 -6.69 5.30 7.62
C LEU A 265 -6.61 6.78 7.99
N ALA A 266 -7.63 7.57 7.68
CA ALA A 266 -7.65 8.99 7.96
C ALA A 266 -8.91 9.38 8.75
N GLY A 267 -8.80 10.43 9.59
CA GLY A 267 -9.94 10.96 10.34
C GLY A 267 -9.56 12.00 11.39
N TYR A 268 -10.51 12.37 12.23
CA TYR A 268 -10.31 13.29 13.33
C TYR A 268 -9.45 12.68 14.44
N THR A 269 -8.64 13.50 15.09
CA THR A 269 -7.62 13.06 16.03
C THR A 269 -8.18 12.16 17.13
N GLU A 270 -9.19 12.57 17.86
CA GLU A 270 -9.71 11.82 19.01
C GLU A 270 -10.45 10.55 18.54
N ASN A 271 -11.24 10.65 17.49
CA ASN A 271 -11.97 9.51 16.93
C ASN A 271 -11.00 8.43 16.38
N MET A 272 -9.90 8.83 15.74
CA MET A 272 -8.89 7.90 15.26
C MET A 272 -8.11 7.24 16.41
N LYS A 273 -7.80 7.98 17.48
CA LYS A 273 -7.20 7.41 18.69
C LYS A 273 -8.11 6.33 19.30
N GLU A 274 -9.41 6.60 19.39
CA GLU A 274 -10.39 5.65 19.91
C GLU A 274 -10.49 4.41 19.00
N LEU A 275 -10.63 4.59 17.67
CA LEU A 275 -10.66 3.48 16.71
C LEU A 275 -9.46 2.55 16.86
N ILE A 276 -8.26 3.10 16.98
CA ILE A 276 -7.03 2.31 17.11
C ILE A 276 -6.93 1.64 18.49
N LYS A 277 -7.35 2.32 19.56
CA LYS A 277 -7.35 1.78 20.92
C LYS A 277 -8.31 0.62 21.08
N THR A 278 -9.50 0.71 20.51
CA THR A 278 -10.53 -0.33 20.57
C THR A 278 -10.22 -1.52 19.66
N ASN A 279 -9.32 -1.37 18.69
CA ASN A 279 -8.95 -2.39 17.73
C ASN A 279 -7.45 -2.70 17.75
N PRO A 280 -6.96 -3.54 18.70
CA PRO A 280 -5.52 -3.84 18.81
C PRO A 280 -4.94 -4.50 17.56
N GLY A 281 -5.77 -5.12 16.71
CA GLY A 281 -5.38 -5.64 15.42
C GLY A 281 -4.88 -4.56 14.45
N PHE A 282 -5.42 -3.35 14.47
CA PHE A 282 -4.88 -2.21 13.74
C PHE A 282 -3.56 -1.73 14.36
N ALA A 283 -3.53 -1.54 15.69
CA ALA A 283 -2.35 -1.04 16.38
C ALA A 283 -1.09 -1.86 16.09
N SER A 284 -1.23 -3.20 16.00
CA SER A 284 -0.10 -4.09 15.72
C SER A 284 0.42 -4.04 14.27
N ARG A 285 -0.40 -3.59 13.32
CA ARG A 285 -0.09 -3.58 11.88
C ARG A 285 0.23 -2.20 11.33
N ILE A 286 -0.17 -1.15 12.02
CA ILE A 286 0.13 0.23 11.64
C ILE A 286 1.52 0.61 12.13
N LYS A 287 2.34 1.12 11.22
CA LYS A 287 3.75 1.48 11.50
C LYS A 287 3.96 2.99 11.59
N GLU A 288 3.16 3.77 10.87
CA GLU A 288 3.36 5.21 10.76
C GLU A 288 2.09 5.95 11.19
N TYR A 289 2.28 6.92 12.07
CA TYR A 289 1.25 7.81 12.57
C TYR A 289 1.63 9.22 12.18
N ILE A 290 0.81 9.90 11.38
CA ILE A 290 1.09 11.24 10.86
C ILE A 290 0.02 12.20 11.37
N SER A 291 0.46 13.17 12.17
CA SER A 291 -0.37 14.25 12.70
C SER A 291 -0.45 15.39 11.71
N PHE A 292 -1.65 15.85 11.44
CA PHE A 292 -1.94 17.00 10.60
C PHE A 292 -2.41 18.16 11.47
N PRO A 293 -1.52 19.09 11.83
CA PRO A 293 -1.91 20.27 12.61
C PRO A 293 -2.82 21.17 11.79
N ASP A 294 -3.58 22.02 12.49
CA ASP A 294 -4.31 23.12 11.86
C ASP A 294 -3.32 24.13 11.28
N TYR A 295 -3.69 24.73 10.16
CA TYR A 295 -2.93 25.83 9.58
C TYR A 295 -2.97 27.07 10.48
N ASP A 296 -1.86 27.78 10.54
CA ASP A 296 -1.83 29.11 11.13
C ASP A 296 -2.43 30.17 10.18
N GLU A 297 -2.55 31.40 10.65
CA GLU A 297 -3.16 32.51 9.88
C GLU A 297 -2.32 32.83 8.63
N THR A 298 -1.00 32.79 8.75
CA THR A 298 -0.08 33.04 7.62
C THR A 298 -0.20 31.95 6.57
N GLU A 299 -0.28 30.70 6.99
CA GLU A 299 -0.47 29.56 6.10
C GLU A 299 -1.84 29.63 5.41
N MET A 300 -2.90 29.98 6.13
CA MET A 300 -4.24 30.16 5.54
C MET A 300 -4.30 31.31 4.53
N ARG A 301 -3.60 32.40 4.77
CA ARG A 301 -3.43 33.50 3.80
C ARG A 301 -2.71 33.01 2.55
N GLN A 302 -1.64 32.22 2.69
CA GLN A 302 -0.94 31.64 1.54
C GLN A 302 -1.83 30.68 0.75
N ILE A 303 -2.65 29.87 1.42
CA ILE A 303 -3.63 28.99 0.79
C ILE A 303 -4.67 29.79 0.00
N PHE A 304 -5.18 30.89 0.58
CA PHE A 304 -6.12 31.79 -0.08
C PHE A 304 -5.51 32.39 -1.36
N LEU A 305 -4.29 32.92 -1.27
CA LEU A 305 -3.54 33.45 -2.41
C LEU A 305 -3.32 32.37 -3.50
N TYR A 306 -2.87 31.19 -3.10
CA TYR A 306 -2.65 30.08 -4.02
C TYR A 306 -3.93 29.68 -4.75
N MET A 307 -5.03 29.50 -4.03
CA MET A 307 -6.32 29.13 -4.61
C MET A 307 -6.89 30.21 -5.55
N ALA A 308 -6.77 31.49 -5.18
CA ALA A 308 -7.19 32.62 -6.02
C ALA A 308 -6.38 32.67 -7.30
N GLY A 309 -5.05 32.50 -7.22
CA GLY A 309 -4.16 32.47 -8.36
C GLY A 309 -4.48 31.30 -9.33
N GLN A 310 -4.89 30.13 -8.81
CA GLN A 310 -5.36 29.01 -9.66
C GLN A 310 -6.62 29.35 -10.46
N GLN A 311 -7.42 30.31 -9.97
CA GLN A 311 -8.63 30.84 -10.66
C GLN A 311 -8.35 32.15 -11.43
N ASN A 312 -7.08 32.53 -11.56
CA ASN A 312 -6.61 33.74 -12.23
C ASN A 312 -7.09 35.05 -11.58
N PHE A 313 -7.36 35.05 -10.27
CA PHE A 313 -7.65 36.26 -9.52
C PHE A 313 -6.39 36.79 -8.82
N ALA A 314 -6.15 38.10 -8.96
CA ALA A 314 -5.19 38.82 -8.15
C ALA A 314 -5.83 39.28 -6.84
N ILE A 315 -5.02 39.44 -5.79
CA ILE A 315 -5.42 39.90 -4.47
C ILE A 315 -4.43 41.00 -4.03
N ASP A 316 -4.93 42.10 -3.50
CA ASP A 316 -4.11 43.16 -2.89
C ASP A 316 -4.07 43.08 -1.36
N GLN A 317 -3.26 43.95 -0.74
CA GLN A 317 -3.08 43.96 0.70
C GLN A 317 -4.38 44.25 1.44
N ASP A 318 -5.18 45.22 0.97
CA ASP A 318 -6.43 45.61 1.63
C ASP A 318 -7.42 44.42 1.67
N THR A 319 -7.45 43.61 0.59
CA THR A 319 -8.28 42.40 0.52
C THR A 319 -7.77 41.30 1.45
N TYR A 320 -6.45 41.18 1.63
CA TYR A 320 -5.88 40.28 2.63
C TYR A 320 -6.28 40.68 4.06
N ASP A 321 -6.24 41.97 4.38
CA ASP A 321 -6.56 42.44 5.73
C ASP A 321 -8.01 42.10 6.10
N VAL A 322 -8.93 42.22 5.14
CA VAL A 322 -10.33 41.80 5.32
C VAL A 322 -10.45 40.26 5.44
N PHE A 323 -9.70 39.52 4.64
CA PHE A 323 -9.66 38.06 4.75
C PHE A 323 -9.16 37.61 6.12
N ASP A 324 -8.09 38.21 6.65
CA ASP A 324 -7.54 37.85 7.96
C ASP A 324 -8.54 38.10 9.09
N VAL A 325 -9.26 39.22 9.03
CA VAL A 325 -10.34 39.49 9.98
C VAL A 325 -11.46 38.48 9.88
N ARG A 326 -11.79 38.03 8.63
CA ARG A 326 -12.80 37.00 8.42
C ARG A 326 -12.33 35.67 9.00
N ILE A 327 -11.13 35.22 8.68
CA ILE A 327 -10.63 33.90 9.08
C ILE A 327 -10.42 33.80 10.59
N SER A 328 -9.96 34.88 11.24
CA SER A 328 -9.79 34.91 12.69
C SER A 328 -11.13 34.76 13.46
N LYS A 329 -12.23 35.22 12.89
CA LYS A 329 -13.58 35.02 13.42
C LYS A 329 -14.19 33.67 13.15
N GLU A 330 -13.79 33.03 12.06
CA GLU A 330 -14.25 31.68 11.69
C GLU A 330 -13.52 30.58 12.47
N ARG A 331 -12.26 30.82 12.86
CA ARG A 331 -11.40 29.83 13.50
C ARG A 331 -11.96 29.21 14.78
N PRO A 332 -12.60 29.98 15.70
CA PRO A 332 -13.20 29.42 16.91
C PRO A 332 -14.51 28.65 16.66
N LEU A 333 -15.10 28.73 15.46
CA LEU A 333 -16.36 28.09 15.18
C LEU A 333 -16.20 26.57 15.02
N MET A 334 -17.19 25.80 15.45
CA MET A 334 -17.20 24.34 15.27
C MET A 334 -17.20 23.89 13.79
N THR A 335 -17.66 24.79 12.91
CA THR A 335 -17.69 24.56 11.45
C THR A 335 -16.37 24.84 10.75
N PHE A 336 -15.34 25.30 11.50
CA PHE A 336 -14.06 25.63 10.95
C PHE A 336 -13.38 24.39 10.33
N GLY A 337 -12.99 24.50 9.08
CA GLY A 337 -12.43 23.40 8.27
C GLY A 337 -11.12 23.74 7.55
N ASN A 338 -10.25 24.58 8.15
CA ASN A 338 -8.95 24.92 7.58
C ASN A 338 -9.04 25.35 6.09
N ALA A 339 -8.32 24.69 5.18
CA ALA A 339 -8.36 25.01 3.76
C ALA A 339 -9.75 24.84 3.10
N ARG A 340 -10.68 24.07 3.71
CA ARG A 340 -12.08 24.02 3.23
C ARG A 340 -12.78 25.35 3.52
N THR A 341 -12.57 25.93 4.69
CA THR A 341 -13.11 27.26 5.03
C THR A 341 -12.52 28.33 4.13
N VAL A 342 -11.20 28.30 3.90
CA VAL A 342 -10.55 29.24 2.96
C VAL A 342 -11.16 29.14 1.57
N ARG A 343 -11.39 27.94 1.07
CA ARG A 343 -12.06 27.72 -0.23
C ARG A 343 -13.46 28.27 -0.26
N SER A 344 -14.26 28.02 0.76
CA SER A 344 -15.63 28.54 0.86
C SER A 344 -15.66 30.07 0.82
N ILE A 345 -14.75 30.73 1.55
CA ILE A 345 -14.61 32.20 1.54
C ILE A 345 -14.22 32.69 0.14
N LEU A 346 -13.32 32.00 -0.53
CA LEU A 346 -12.90 32.37 -1.89
C LEU A 346 -14.05 32.22 -2.91
N ASP A 347 -14.78 31.10 -2.85
CA ASP A 347 -15.91 30.86 -3.75
C ASP A 347 -17.00 31.93 -3.55
N GLU A 348 -17.35 32.27 -2.28
CA GLU A 348 -18.25 33.36 -1.94
C GLU A 348 -17.74 34.72 -2.45
N ALA A 349 -16.44 34.98 -2.34
CA ALA A 349 -15.84 36.23 -2.80
C ALA A 349 -15.92 36.36 -4.32
N ILE A 350 -15.66 35.29 -5.06
CA ILE A 350 -15.74 35.27 -6.51
C ILE A 350 -17.18 35.50 -6.98
N ASP A 351 -18.15 34.84 -6.36
CA ASP A 351 -19.58 35.04 -6.66
C ASP A 351 -20.01 36.50 -6.43
N LEU A 352 -19.59 37.09 -5.32
CA LEU A 352 -19.93 38.48 -5.01
C LEU A 352 -19.20 39.45 -5.95
N HIS A 353 -17.93 39.18 -6.30
CA HIS A 353 -17.18 39.91 -7.29
C HIS A 353 -17.89 39.94 -8.65
N ALA A 354 -18.36 38.79 -9.11
CA ALA A 354 -19.12 38.70 -10.36
C ALA A 354 -20.40 39.56 -10.33
N LEU A 355 -21.15 39.55 -9.23
CA LEU A 355 -22.33 40.39 -9.04
C LEU A 355 -21.97 41.88 -9.03
N ASN A 356 -20.92 42.27 -8.32
CA ASN A 356 -20.44 43.65 -8.23
C ASN A 356 -19.94 44.15 -9.60
N TYR A 357 -19.28 43.31 -10.36
CA TYR A 357 -18.83 43.65 -11.72
C TYR A 357 -20.01 43.87 -12.69
N ILE A 358 -21.00 42.96 -12.70
CA ILE A 358 -22.21 43.08 -13.53
C ILE A 358 -22.98 44.35 -13.18
N ASN A 359 -23.09 44.67 -11.89
CA ASN A 359 -23.79 45.85 -11.42
C ASN A 359 -22.93 47.14 -11.56
N LYS A 360 -21.82 47.11 -12.26
CA LYS A 360 -20.91 48.25 -12.51
C LYS A 360 -20.39 48.90 -11.23
N LYS A 361 -20.28 48.18 -10.14
CA LYS A 361 -19.67 48.64 -8.88
C LYS A 361 -18.13 48.43 -8.89
N ILE A 362 -17.61 47.66 -9.83
CA ILE A 362 -16.20 47.37 -10.04
C ILE A 362 -15.84 47.76 -11.45
N ASP A 363 -14.72 48.49 -11.61
CA ASP A 363 -14.21 48.90 -12.90
C ASP A 363 -13.70 47.70 -13.74
N ALA A 364 -13.76 47.86 -15.06
CA ALA A 364 -13.29 46.84 -16.01
C ALA A 364 -11.80 46.45 -15.82
N SER A 365 -10.97 47.37 -15.33
CA SER A 365 -9.57 47.10 -14.98
C SER A 365 -9.38 46.10 -13.83
N ASN A 366 -10.37 45.97 -12.95
CA ASN A 366 -10.35 45.09 -11.80
C ASN A 366 -11.13 43.78 -12.01
N LYS A 367 -11.47 43.43 -13.25
CA LYS A 367 -12.26 42.24 -13.60
C LYS A 367 -11.70 40.92 -13.01
N PHE A 368 -10.42 40.82 -12.86
CA PHE A 368 -9.71 39.63 -12.31
C PHE A 368 -8.93 39.98 -11.03
N LYS A 369 -9.43 40.93 -10.24
CA LYS A 369 -8.84 41.34 -8.98
C LYS A 369 -9.92 41.36 -7.91
N LEU A 370 -9.81 40.50 -6.91
CA LEU A 370 -10.73 40.51 -5.76
C LEU A 370 -10.52 41.78 -4.95
N MET A 371 -11.61 42.38 -4.52
CA MET A 371 -11.65 43.62 -3.77
C MET A 371 -12.09 43.34 -2.33
N PRO A 372 -11.76 44.21 -1.35
CA PRO A 372 -12.19 44.06 0.03
C PRO A 372 -13.72 43.88 0.21
N CYS A 373 -14.50 44.55 -0.66
CA CYS A 373 -15.97 44.45 -0.65
C CYS A 373 -16.53 43.11 -1.11
N ASP A 374 -15.70 42.25 -1.72
CA ASP A 374 -16.11 40.94 -2.17
C ASP A 374 -16.03 39.91 -1.05
N ILE A 375 -15.32 40.20 0.05
CA ILE A 375 -15.23 39.31 1.20
C ILE A 375 -16.37 39.66 2.18
N LYS A 376 -17.34 38.76 2.30
CA LYS A 376 -18.46 38.95 3.26
C LYS A 376 -17.98 38.83 4.69
N PRO A 377 -18.64 39.50 5.64
CA PRO A 377 -18.39 39.24 7.05
C PRO A 377 -18.75 37.80 7.43
N THR A 378 -18.17 37.30 8.51
CA THR A 378 -18.50 35.97 9.05
C THR A 378 -20.01 35.82 9.20
N PRO A 379 -20.63 34.74 8.68
CA PRO A 379 -22.03 34.46 8.92
C PRO A 379 -22.30 34.45 10.44
N LYS A 380 -23.42 35.00 10.85
CA LYS A 380 -23.87 34.80 12.24
C LYS A 380 -24.15 33.32 12.42
N GLU A 381 -23.73 32.72 13.52
CA GLU A 381 -24.15 31.36 13.87
C GLU A 381 -25.68 31.27 13.80
N ILE A 382 -26.17 30.33 13.01
CA ILE A 382 -27.60 30.12 12.82
C ILE A 382 -28.16 29.10 13.85
N PHE A 383 -27.26 28.47 14.66
CA PHE A 383 -27.62 27.45 15.64
C PHE A 383 -26.98 27.73 17.01
#